data_390b46384167a4bf07f3a2cec0a18deb
#
_entry.id   390b46384167a4bf07f3a2cec0a18deb
#
_cell.length_a   1.000
_cell.length_b   1.000
_cell.length_c   1.000
_cell.angle_alpha   90.00
_cell.angle_beta   90.00
_cell.angle_gamma   90.00
#
_symmetry.space_group_name_H-M   'P 1'
#
loop_
_entity.id
_entity.type
_entity.pdbx_description
1 polymer ?
#
loop_
_entity_poly.entity_id
_entity_poly.type
_entity_poly.pdbx_seq_one_letter_code
_entity_poly.pdbx_strand_id
1 'polypeptide(L)'
;IIHGVRAIPELITAYKKCRSHQKWIMHGFNNRREILMDLLRHGFYISAGRHVMNEESQVYRVLPEIPADRLLIETDNSDFTIGEVYGQVARRRGIAVEELQHIVRLNFDRLFKL
;
A
#
# COMPACT_ATOMS: atom_id res chain seq x y z
N ILE A 1 1.27 12.22 0.53
CA ILE A 1 1.57 11.17 -0.45
C ILE A 1 3.06 11.15 -0.70
N ILE A 2 3.67 10.01 -0.58
CA ILE A 2 5.13 9.88 -0.68
C ILE A 2 5.51 8.85 -1.71
N HIS A 3 6.40 9.25 -2.59
CA HIS A 3 7.06 8.34 -3.52
C HIS A 3 8.50 8.18 -3.06
N GLY A 4 8.98 6.96 -2.95
CA GLY A 4 10.37 6.81 -2.58
C GLY A 4 10.65 5.43 -2.04
N VAL A 5 11.04 4.54 -2.92
CA VAL A 5 11.37 3.19 -2.53
C VAL A 5 12.71 3.14 -1.81
N ARG A 6 13.65 4.02 -2.21
CA ARG A 6 15.01 3.97 -1.71
C ARG A 6 15.25 4.82 -0.46
N ALA A 7 14.35 5.77 -0.18
CA ALA A 7 14.53 6.71 0.93
C ALA A 7 13.61 6.41 2.11
N ILE A 8 13.12 5.17 2.23
CA ILE A 8 12.17 4.81 3.28
C ILE A 8 12.70 5.08 4.69
N PRO A 9 13.95 4.69 5.05
CA PRO A 9 14.45 4.99 6.39
C PRO A 9 14.51 6.48 6.69
N GLU A 10 14.90 7.30 5.71
CA GLU A 10 14.93 8.74 5.87
C GLU A 10 13.54 9.32 6.01
N LEU A 11 12.57 8.78 5.26
CA LEU A 11 11.17 9.20 5.38
C LEU A 11 10.61 8.92 6.76
N ILE A 12 10.90 7.75 7.31
CA ILE A 12 10.45 7.40 8.66
C ILE A 12 11.08 8.34 9.67
N THR A 13 12.35 8.66 9.52
CA THR A 13 13.05 9.60 10.39
C THR A 13 12.41 10.98 10.33
N ALA A 14 12.14 11.46 9.12
CA ALA A 14 11.49 12.76 8.92
C ALA A 14 10.10 12.79 9.56
N TYR A 15 9.34 11.70 9.38
CA TYR A 15 8.01 11.57 9.99
C TYR A 15 8.08 11.69 11.51
N LYS A 16 9.03 10.99 12.13
CA LYS A 16 9.21 11.05 13.58
C LYS A 16 9.55 12.45 14.05
N LYS A 17 10.42 13.15 13.32
CA LYS A 17 10.84 14.52 13.69
C LYS A 17 9.69 15.50 13.61
N CYS A 18 8.90 15.40 12.55
CA CYS A 18 7.81 16.33 12.30
C CYS A 18 6.63 16.09 13.21
N ARG A 19 6.49 14.89 13.77
CA ARG A 19 5.35 14.49 14.59
C ARG A 19 4.04 14.87 13.92
N SER A 20 3.99 14.68 12.62
CA SER A 20 2.82 15.03 11.82
C SER A 20 1.63 14.18 12.21
N HIS A 21 0.46 14.81 12.32
CA HIS A 21 -0.79 14.10 12.50
C HIS A 21 -1.38 13.67 11.16
N GLN A 22 -0.75 14.04 10.06
CA GLN A 22 -1.19 13.65 8.74
C GLN A 22 -0.88 12.18 8.53
N LYS A 23 -1.80 11.49 7.86
CA LYS A 23 -1.59 10.10 7.49
C LYS A 23 -0.82 10.05 6.19
N TRP A 24 0.17 9.21 6.14
CA TRP A 24 1.09 9.12 5.01
C TRP A 24 0.81 7.86 4.21
N ILE A 25 0.98 7.96 2.90
CA ILE A 25 0.78 6.85 1.98
C ILE A 25 2.11 6.52 1.33
N MET A 26 2.50 5.26 1.36
CA MET A 26 3.65 4.80 0.59
C MET A 26 3.15 4.27 -0.75
N HIS A 27 3.40 5.02 -1.80
CA HIS A 27 3.00 4.68 -3.16
C HIS A 27 3.92 3.63 -3.77
N GLY A 28 3.33 2.78 -4.61
CA GLY A 28 4.10 1.82 -5.37
C GLY A 28 4.95 0.91 -4.51
N PHE A 29 4.44 0.55 -3.34
CA PHE A 29 5.21 -0.24 -2.40
C PHE A 29 5.69 -1.54 -3.06
N ASN A 30 6.98 -1.79 -2.98
CA ASN A 30 7.59 -3.02 -3.48
C ASN A 30 8.86 -3.27 -2.69
N ASN A 31 8.69 -3.66 -1.43
CA ASN A 31 9.82 -3.82 -0.55
C ASN A 31 9.59 -5.01 0.38
N ARG A 32 10.61 -5.36 1.15
CA ARG A 32 10.58 -6.54 2.00
C ARG A 32 9.75 -6.31 3.25
N ARG A 33 9.48 -7.41 3.95
CA ARG A 33 8.60 -7.43 5.12
C ARG A 33 9.06 -6.47 6.23
N GLU A 34 10.35 -6.37 6.48
CA GLU A 34 10.88 -5.52 7.54
C GLU A 34 10.55 -4.06 7.29
N ILE A 35 10.64 -3.62 6.04
CA ILE A 35 10.29 -2.26 5.67
C ILE A 35 8.78 -2.05 5.81
N LEU A 36 7.99 -3.05 5.39
CA LEU A 36 6.53 -2.98 5.56
C LEU A 36 6.16 -2.79 7.03
N MET A 37 6.75 -3.59 7.91
CA MET A 37 6.45 -3.50 9.33
C MET A 37 6.82 -2.14 9.92
N ASP A 38 7.95 -1.57 9.48
CA ASP A 38 8.36 -0.24 9.92
C ASP A 38 7.37 0.83 9.48
N LEU A 39 6.93 0.78 8.23
CA LEU A 39 5.95 1.73 7.71
C LEU A 39 4.63 1.64 8.48
N LEU A 40 4.15 0.42 8.69
CA LEU A 40 2.90 0.19 9.41
C LEU A 40 2.99 0.70 10.86
N ARG A 41 4.12 0.48 11.50
CA ARG A 41 4.35 0.93 12.87
C ARG A 41 4.27 2.44 12.99
N HIS A 42 4.62 3.15 11.92
CA HIS A 42 4.58 4.60 11.89
C HIS A 42 3.28 5.15 11.27
N GLY A 43 2.28 4.30 11.11
CA GLY A 43 0.96 4.74 10.68
C GLY A 43 0.77 4.93 9.19
N PHE A 44 1.70 4.43 8.37
CA PHE A 44 1.59 4.56 6.93
C PHE A 44 0.49 3.68 6.37
N TYR A 45 -0.17 4.17 5.34
CA TYR A 45 -0.98 3.35 4.45
C TYR A 45 -0.08 2.83 3.34
N ILE A 46 -0.38 1.66 2.85
CA ILE A 46 0.43 0.99 1.82
C ILE A 46 -0.40 0.91 0.54
N SER A 47 0.09 1.55 -0.51
CA SER A 47 -0.58 1.53 -1.79
C SER A 47 0.11 0.52 -2.71
N ALA A 48 -0.61 -0.50 -3.13
CA ALA A 48 -0.10 -1.54 -4.00
C ALA A 48 -0.48 -1.22 -5.44
N GLY A 49 0.47 -1.35 -6.34
CA GLY A 49 0.27 -1.01 -7.74
C GLY A 49 0.78 -2.10 -8.68
N ARG A 50 1.33 -1.69 -9.81
CA ARG A 50 1.71 -2.59 -10.90
C ARG A 50 2.61 -3.76 -10.47
N HIS A 51 3.42 -3.55 -9.45
CA HIS A 51 4.37 -4.58 -9.02
C HIS A 51 3.69 -5.85 -8.50
N VAL A 52 2.41 -5.75 -8.10
CA VAL A 52 1.69 -6.95 -7.65
C VAL A 52 1.40 -7.91 -8.80
N MET A 53 1.50 -7.43 -10.04
CA MET A 53 1.28 -8.28 -11.21
C MET A 53 2.44 -9.26 -11.44
N ASN A 54 3.59 -9.00 -10.84
CA ASN A 54 4.72 -9.90 -10.84
C ASN A 54 4.70 -10.72 -9.55
N GLU A 55 4.42 -12.01 -9.67
CA GLU A 55 4.30 -12.90 -8.51
C GLU A 55 5.63 -13.12 -7.79
N GLU A 56 6.73 -12.72 -8.40
CA GLU A 56 8.04 -12.80 -7.77
C GLU A 56 8.43 -11.52 -7.05
N SER A 57 7.61 -10.47 -7.14
CA SER A 57 7.91 -9.19 -6.51
C SER A 57 7.80 -9.28 -4.98
N GLN A 58 8.50 -8.38 -4.31
CA GLN A 58 8.47 -8.34 -2.85
C GLN A 58 7.08 -7.98 -2.34
N VAL A 59 6.40 -7.04 -2.99
CA VAL A 59 5.06 -6.65 -2.57
C VAL A 59 4.08 -7.82 -2.69
N TYR A 60 4.18 -8.60 -3.76
CA TYR A 60 3.30 -9.76 -3.93
C TYR A 60 3.46 -10.74 -2.76
N ARG A 61 4.70 -10.97 -2.35
CA ARG A 61 5.00 -11.90 -1.25
C ARG A 61 4.40 -11.43 0.06
N VAL A 62 4.43 -10.13 0.33
CA VAL A 62 3.98 -9.59 1.62
C VAL A 62 2.54 -9.08 1.60
N LEU A 63 1.86 -9.15 0.46
CA LEU A 63 0.47 -8.69 0.35
C LEU A 63 -0.44 -9.21 1.47
N PRO A 64 -0.39 -10.51 1.82
CA PRO A 64 -1.25 -11.01 2.89
C PRO A 64 -0.94 -10.42 4.26
N GLU A 65 0.24 -9.82 4.42
CA GLU A 65 0.65 -9.24 5.70
C GLU A 65 0.25 -7.77 5.85
N ILE A 66 -0.24 -7.14 4.76
CA ILE A 66 -0.72 -5.76 4.85
C ILE A 66 -2.10 -5.78 5.49
N PRO A 67 -2.28 -5.07 6.63
CA PRO A 67 -3.60 -5.04 7.27
C PRO A 67 -4.64 -4.46 6.33
N ALA A 68 -5.85 -5.00 6.37
CA ALA A 68 -6.93 -4.56 5.51
C ALA A 68 -7.22 -3.06 5.66
N ASP A 69 -7.06 -2.52 6.86
CA ASP A 69 -7.34 -1.12 7.15
C ASP A 69 -6.19 -0.18 6.78
N ARG A 70 -5.15 -0.69 6.15
CA ARG A 70 -4.00 0.12 5.70
C ARG A 70 -3.71 -0.05 4.22
N LEU A 71 -4.55 -0.77 3.50
CA LEU A 71 -4.30 -1.11 2.10
C LEU A 71 -5.02 -0.16 1.15
N LEU A 72 -4.29 0.34 0.18
CA LEU A 72 -4.83 1.09 -0.96
C LEU A 72 -4.34 0.45 -2.24
N ILE A 73 -5.04 0.70 -3.33
CA ILE A 73 -4.71 0.15 -4.65
C ILE A 73 -4.54 1.31 -5.63
N GLU A 74 -3.54 1.21 -6.48
CA GLU A 74 -3.27 2.25 -7.47
C GLU A 74 -2.81 1.66 -8.80
N THR A 75 -2.88 2.47 -9.86
CA THR A 75 -2.16 2.22 -11.11
C THR A 75 -1.36 3.46 -11.45
N ASP A 76 -0.12 3.27 -11.86
CA ASP A 76 0.79 4.35 -12.26
C ASP A 76 1.16 4.17 -13.70
N ASN A 77 0.52 4.81 -14.64
CA ASN A 77 0.94 4.77 -16.05
C ASN A 77 1.50 3.42 -16.50
N SER A 78 0.98 2.33 -15.93
CA SER A 78 1.44 1.00 -16.26
C SER A 78 0.57 0.44 -17.38
N ASP A 79 0.99 -0.69 -17.94
CA ASP A 79 0.24 -1.39 -18.97
C ASP A 79 -0.99 -2.12 -18.39
N PHE A 80 -1.18 -2.07 -17.07
CA PHE A 80 -2.27 -2.78 -16.41
C PHE A 80 -3.39 -1.84 -16.06
N THR A 81 -4.62 -2.33 -16.15
CA THR A 81 -5.79 -1.56 -15.71
C THR A 81 -5.92 -1.67 -14.19
N ILE A 82 -6.66 -0.74 -13.61
CA ILE A 82 -6.96 -0.77 -12.18
C ILE A 82 -7.71 -2.06 -11.82
N GLY A 83 -8.60 -2.52 -12.71
CA GLY A 83 -9.33 -3.76 -12.48
C GLY A 83 -8.42 -4.98 -12.43
N GLU A 84 -7.39 -5.00 -13.27
CA GLU A 84 -6.42 -6.09 -13.24
C GLU A 84 -5.64 -6.12 -11.95
N VAL A 85 -5.23 -4.95 -11.45
CA VAL A 85 -4.51 -4.85 -10.19
C VAL A 85 -5.39 -5.30 -9.03
N TYR A 86 -6.66 -4.86 -8.99
CA TYR A 86 -7.61 -5.32 -7.98
C TYR A 86 -7.78 -6.84 -8.01
N GLY A 87 -7.91 -7.40 -9.21
CA GLY A 87 -8.07 -8.85 -9.37
C GLY A 87 -6.89 -9.62 -8.80
N GLN A 88 -5.68 -9.15 -9.09
CA GLN A 88 -4.47 -9.82 -8.61
C GLN A 88 -4.34 -9.73 -7.09
N VAL A 89 -4.59 -8.54 -6.52
CA VAL A 89 -4.51 -8.35 -5.08
C VAL A 89 -5.58 -9.18 -4.36
N ALA A 90 -6.80 -9.18 -4.87
CA ALA A 90 -7.89 -9.95 -4.27
C ALA A 90 -7.56 -11.44 -4.27
N ARG A 91 -7.04 -11.94 -5.40
CA ARG A 91 -6.65 -13.35 -5.52
C ARG A 91 -5.55 -13.70 -4.52
N ARG A 92 -4.55 -12.86 -4.42
CA ARG A 92 -3.43 -13.10 -3.50
C ARG A 92 -3.89 -13.08 -2.04
N ARG A 93 -4.85 -12.22 -1.71
CA ARG A 93 -5.37 -12.11 -0.35
C ARG A 93 -6.48 -13.12 -0.05
N GLY A 94 -6.96 -13.82 -1.06
CA GLY A 94 -8.00 -14.83 -0.88
C GLY A 94 -9.38 -14.26 -0.59
N ILE A 95 -9.69 -13.10 -1.16
CA ILE A 95 -11.00 -12.45 -0.97
C ILE A 95 -11.59 -12.10 -2.33
N ALA A 96 -12.89 -11.79 -2.35
CA ALA A 96 -13.55 -11.35 -3.57
C ALA A 96 -13.13 -9.94 -3.94
N VAL A 97 -13.15 -9.63 -5.23
CA VAL A 97 -12.82 -8.28 -5.73
C VAL A 97 -13.74 -7.23 -5.09
N GLU A 98 -15.02 -7.55 -4.97
CA GLU A 98 -16.01 -6.63 -4.40
C GLU A 98 -15.70 -6.32 -2.94
N GLU A 99 -15.26 -7.31 -2.19
CA GLU A 99 -14.83 -7.10 -0.81
C GLU A 99 -13.60 -6.20 -0.75
N LEU A 100 -12.64 -6.44 -1.64
CA LEU A 100 -11.43 -5.60 -1.70
C LEU A 100 -11.78 -4.16 -2.06
N GLN A 101 -12.68 -3.96 -3.02
CA GLN A 101 -13.13 -2.62 -3.40
C GLN A 101 -13.75 -1.88 -2.22
N HIS A 102 -14.55 -2.58 -1.42
CA HIS A 102 -15.17 -2.00 -0.23
C HIS A 102 -14.12 -1.60 0.80
N ILE A 103 -13.15 -2.49 1.06
CA ILE A 103 -12.06 -2.23 2.00
C ILE A 103 -11.26 -0.99 1.59
N VAL A 104 -10.86 -0.94 0.33
CA VAL A 104 -10.05 0.17 -0.18
C VAL A 104 -10.82 1.48 -0.11
N ARG A 105 -12.11 1.45 -0.44
CA ARG A 105 -12.95 2.63 -0.36
C ARG A 105 -13.07 3.15 1.06
N LEU A 106 -13.27 2.27 2.03
CA LEU A 106 -13.31 2.66 3.43
C LEU A 106 -12.00 3.28 3.89
N ASN A 107 -10.89 2.71 3.44
CA ASN A 107 -9.57 3.23 3.79
C ASN A 107 -9.35 4.61 3.18
N PHE A 108 -9.74 4.79 1.93
CA PHE A 108 -9.64 6.06 1.23
C PHE A 108 -10.48 7.12 1.96
N ASP A 109 -11.73 6.79 2.28
CA ASP A 109 -12.61 7.73 2.98
C ASP A 109 -12.05 8.12 4.34
N ARG A 110 -11.51 7.16 5.07
CA ARG A 110 -10.91 7.41 6.38
C ARG A 110 -9.69 8.30 6.29
N LEU A 111 -8.87 8.08 5.26
CA LEU A 111 -7.62 8.81 5.05
C LEU A 111 -7.89 10.27 4.69
N PHE A 112 -8.89 10.51 3.86
CA PHE A 112 -9.21 11.85 3.37
C PHE A 112 -10.39 12.50 4.08
N LYS A 113 -10.87 11.90 5.14
CA LYS A 113 -11.94 12.48 5.95
C LYS A 113 -11.38 13.62 6.78
N LEU A 114 -12.02 14.76 6.70
CA LEU A 114 -11.65 15.95 7.46
C LEU A 114 -12.42 16.04 8.76
#